data_b6732751d86f83602e614a9cfd28164b
#
_entry.id   b6732751d86f83602e614a9cfd28164b
#
_cell.length_a   1.000
_cell.length_b   1.000
_cell.length_c   1.000
_cell.angle_alpha   90.00
_cell.angle_beta   90.00
_cell.angle_gamma   90.00
#
_symmetry.space_group_name_H-M   'P 1'
#
loop_
_entity.id
_entity.type
_entity.pdbx_description
1 polymer ?
#
loop_
_entity_poly.entity_id
_entity_poly.type
_entity_poly.pdbx_seq_one_letter_code
_entity_poly.pdbx_strand_id
1 'polypeptide(L)'
;MPPPPVFSGGGFIFAPGFIMATIPLTRRGAEQLKDELQRLKSVDRHAVIQAIAEARAQGDLSENAEYEAAKDKQGFIEGRIIEIEGKLAAAQVIDPTRLDAGGRVVFGSTVDLEEEASGAQVTYQIVGDDEADLKQGLISISSPIARALIGKEAGDVAEVQAPGGVKSYEIVDVRYQ
;
A
#
# COMPACT_ATOMS: atom_id res chain seq x y z
N MET A 1 -10.09 -42.75 50.22
CA MET A 1 -10.42 -41.57 49.42
C MET A 1 -9.17 -41.19 48.68
N PRO A 2 -9.08 -41.38 47.35
CA PRO A 2 -7.91 -40.97 46.62
C PRO A 2 -7.92 -39.45 46.38
N PRO A 3 -6.76 -38.78 46.34
CA PRO A 3 -6.67 -37.34 46.11
C PRO A 3 -7.06 -37.00 44.66
N PRO A 4 -7.55 -35.75 44.40
CA PRO A 4 -7.93 -35.32 43.05
C PRO A 4 -6.70 -35.15 42.15
N PRO A 5 -6.87 -35.36 40.84
CA PRO A 5 -5.76 -35.20 39.91
C PRO A 5 -5.34 -33.74 39.80
N VAL A 6 -4.04 -33.51 39.98
CA VAL A 6 -3.37 -32.24 39.74
C VAL A 6 -3.32 -32.02 38.20
N PHE A 7 -4.10 -31.10 37.69
CA PHE A 7 -3.94 -30.62 36.31
C PHE A 7 -2.64 -29.86 36.23
N SER A 8 -1.60 -30.56 35.78
CA SER A 8 -0.35 -29.95 35.31
C SER A 8 -0.65 -29.05 34.14
N GLY A 9 -0.27 -27.76 34.26
CA GLY A 9 -0.47 -26.74 33.26
C GLY A 9 0.11 -27.14 31.92
N GLY A 10 -0.76 -27.37 30.94
CA GLY A 10 -0.38 -27.47 29.54
C GLY A 10 0.13 -26.13 29.08
N GLY A 11 1.45 -26.04 28.95
CA GLY A 11 2.07 -24.93 28.25
C GLY A 11 1.48 -24.85 26.83
N PHE A 12 0.81 -23.78 26.53
CA PHE A 12 0.51 -23.41 25.15
C PHE A 12 1.84 -23.29 24.44
N ILE A 13 2.21 -24.31 23.68
CA ILE A 13 3.25 -24.20 22.67
C ILE A 13 2.66 -23.28 21.60
N PHE A 14 3.01 -22.00 21.68
CA PHE A 14 2.84 -21.11 20.54
C PHE A 14 3.65 -21.74 19.40
N ALA A 15 2.94 -22.36 18.45
CA ALA A 15 3.52 -22.64 17.15
C ALA A 15 4.13 -21.32 16.63
N PRO A 16 5.33 -21.34 16.03
CA PRO A 16 5.92 -20.13 15.46
C PRO A 16 4.89 -19.56 14.50
N GLY A 17 4.26 -18.45 14.92
CA GLY A 17 3.18 -17.83 14.20
C GLY A 17 3.67 -17.52 12.79
N PHE A 18 2.95 -17.96 11.82
CA PHE A 18 2.98 -17.42 10.48
C PHE A 18 2.75 -15.92 10.67
N ILE A 19 3.83 -15.15 10.67
CA ILE A 19 3.76 -13.69 10.65
C ILE A 19 3.22 -13.39 9.25
N MET A 20 1.90 -13.25 9.13
CA MET A 20 1.30 -12.70 7.93
C MET A 20 1.93 -11.32 7.77
N ALA A 21 2.68 -11.14 6.68
CA ALA A 21 3.25 -9.86 6.35
C ALA A 21 2.12 -8.84 6.27
N THR A 22 2.08 -7.91 7.22
CA THR A 22 1.08 -6.85 7.22
C THR A 22 1.47 -5.80 6.17
N ILE A 23 0.48 -5.28 5.47
CA ILE A 23 0.65 -4.23 4.46
C ILE A 23 0.32 -2.91 5.15
N PRO A 24 1.29 -1.99 5.33
CA PRO A 24 1.01 -0.69 5.89
C PRO A 24 0.23 0.16 4.88
N LEU A 25 -0.86 0.73 5.33
CA LEU A 25 -1.67 1.70 4.57
C LEU A 25 -1.91 2.91 5.46
N THR A 26 -1.91 4.11 4.87
CA THR A 26 -2.46 5.26 5.57
C THR A 26 -3.98 5.11 5.67
N ARG A 27 -4.61 5.83 6.60
CA ARG A 27 -6.07 5.88 6.69
C ARG A 27 -6.69 6.28 5.35
N ARG A 28 -6.13 7.29 4.69
CA ARG A 28 -6.59 7.76 3.38
C ARG A 28 -6.46 6.68 2.31
N GLY A 29 -5.34 5.97 2.25
CA GLY A 29 -5.13 4.90 1.28
C GLY A 29 -6.08 3.72 1.49
N ALA A 30 -6.35 3.35 2.73
CA ALA A 30 -7.34 2.33 3.04
C ALA A 30 -8.77 2.73 2.60
N GLU A 31 -9.14 4.00 2.78
CA GLU A 31 -10.43 4.53 2.30
C GLU A 31 -10.50 4.52 0.77
N GLN A 32 -9.46 4.99 0.08
CA GLN A 32 -9.39 4.95 -1.40
C GLN A 32 -9.52 3.54 -1.97
N LEU A 33 -8.84 2.56 -1.38
CA LEU A 33 -8.96 1.16 -1.81
C LEU A 33 -10.37 0.60 -1.58
N LYS A 34 -11.03 0.96 -0.49
CA LYS A 34 -12.44 0.56 -0.22
C LYS A 34 -13.39 1.16 -1.24
N ASP A 35 -13.22 2.43 -1.59
CA ASP A 35 -14.05 3.12 -2.57
C ASP A 35 -13.84 2.53 -3.97
N GLU A 36 -12.59 2.24 -4.35
CA GLU A 36 -12.26 1.55 -5.60
C GLU A 36 -12.91 0.17 -5.65
N LEU A 37 -12.80 -0.61 -4.58
CA LEU A 37 -13.39 -1.95 -4.47
C LEU A 37 -14.91 -1.90 -4.63
N GLN A 38 -15.56 -0.94 -3.98
CA GLN A 38 -17.00 -0.76 -4.09
C GLN A 38 -17.40 -0.42 -5.54
N ARG A 39 -16.69 0.49 -6.19
CA ARG A 39 -16.94 0.85 -7.60
C ARG A 39 -16.76 -0.33 -8.53
N LEU A 40 -15.66 -1.07 -8.38
CA LEU A 40 -15.39 -2.27 -9.19
C LEU A 40 -16.49 -3.30 -9.07
N LYS A 41 -17.01 -3.54 -7.85
CA LYS A 41 -18.08 -4.54 -7.60
C LYS A 41 -19.45 -4.08 -8.05
N SER A 42 -19.80 -2.82 -7.81
CA SER A 42 -21.16 -2.31 -8.02
C SER A 42 -21.38 -1.67 -9.39
N VAL A 43 -20.35 -1.18 -10.05
CA VAL A 43 -20.46 -0.48 -11.33
C VAL A 43 -19.73 -1.23 -12.44
N ASP A 44 -18.41 -1.38 -12.31
CA ASP A 44 -17.57 -1.86 -13.40
C ASP A 44 -17.85 -3.33 -13.75
N ARG A 45 -18.05 -4.18 -12.74
CA ARG A 45 -18.44 -5.59 -12.93
C ARG A 45 -19.77 -5.72 -13.66
N HIS A 46 -20.79 -4.94 -13.29
CA HIS A 46 -22.09 -4.97 -13.95
C HIS A 46 -22.00 -4.48 -15.40
N ALA A 47 -21.26 -3.41 -15.63
CA ALA A 47 -21.07 -2.86 -16.98
C ALA A 47 -20.39 -3.85 -17.92
N VAL A 48 -19.35 -4.56 -17.44
CA VAL A 48 -18.65 -5.56 -18.27
C VAL A 48 -19.48 -6.81 -18.54
N ILE A 49 -20.31 -7.25 -17.58
CA ILE A 49 -21.25 -8.36 -17.78
C ILE A 49 -22.27 -8.00 -18.87
N GLN A 50 -22.78 -6.77 -18.84
CA GLN A 50 -23.69 -6.28 -19.88
C GLN A 50 -22.99 -6.21 -21.25
N ALA A 51 -21.77 -5.69 -21.32
CA ALA A 51 -20.99 -5.62 -22.55
C ALA A 51 -20.73 -7.01 -23.16
N ILE A 52 -20.46 -8.02 -22.31
CA ILE A 52 -20.32 -9.42 -22.77
C ILE A 52 -21.63 -9.95 -23.33
N ALA A 53 -22.77 -9.67 -22.69
CA ALA A 53 -24.09 -10.11 -23.18
C ALA A 53 -24.42 -9.45 -24.51
N GLU A 54 -24.16 -8.16 -24.68
CA GLU A 54 -24.39 -7.43 -25.93
C GLU A 54 -23.47 -7.96 -27.05
N ALA A 55 -22.18 -8.19 -26.78
CA ALA A 55 -21.26 -8.75 -27.75
C ALA A 55 -21.68 -10.16 -28.21
N ARG A 56 -22.20 -11.00 -27.31
CA ARG A 56 -22.75 -12.34 -27.66
C ARG A 56 -23.96 -12.26 -28.56
N ALA A 57 -24.78 -11.25 -28.38
CA ALA A 57 -26.00 -11.07 -29.21
C ALA A 57 -25.67 -10.67 -30.66
N GLN A 58 -24.45 -10.19 -30.95
CA GLN A 58 -24.02 -9.76 -32.28
C GLN A 58 -23.59 -10.90 -33.23
N GLY A 59 -23.46 -12.14 -32.75
CA GLY A 59 -23.19 -13.31 -33.59
C GLY A 59 -21.94 -14.09 -33.29
N ASP A 60 -21.07 -14.37 -34.29
CA ASP A 60 -19.92 -15.26 -34.15
C ASP A 60 -18.90 -14.75 -33.13
N LEU A 61 -18.74 -15.52 -32.05
CA LEU A 61 -17.83 -15.16 -30.94
C LEU A 61 -16.34 -15.41 -31.26
N SER A 62 -16.06 -16.24 -32.28
CA SER A 62 -14.66 -16.60 -32.62
C SER A 62 -13.89 -15.47 -33.30
N GLU A 63 -14.60 -14.51 -33.92
CA GLU A 63 -14.04 -13.35 -34.61
C GLU A 63 -14.53 -12.01 -34.01
N ASN A 64 -15.18 -12.06 -32.84
CA ASN A 64 -15.78 -10.89 -32.21
C ASN A 64 -14.79 -10.19 -31.29
N ALA A 65 -14.12 -9.17 -31.81
CA ALA A 65 -13.15 -8.37 -31.06
C ALA A 65 -13.77 -7.65 -29.84
N GLU A 66 -15.05 -7.26 -29.90
CA GLU A 66 -15.74 -6.63 -28.78
C GLU A 66 -15.97 -7.63 -27.64
N TYR A 67 -16.30 -8.87 -27.97
CA TYR A 67 -16.40 -9.95 -26.98
C TYR A 67 -15.08 -10.23 -26.29
N GLU A 68 -13.99 -10.37 -27.04
CA GLU A 68 -12.66 -10.59 -26.49
C GLU A 68 -12.22 -9.44 -25.57
N ALA A 69 -12.38 -8.18 -26.02
CA ALA A 69 -12.07 -7.01 -25.23
C ALA A 69 -12.89 -6.93 -23.93
N ALA A 70 -14.17 -7.30 -23.98
CA ALA A 70 -15.05 -7.33 -22.80
C ALA A 70 -14.63 -8.45 -21.82
N LYS A 71 -14.20 -9.60 -22.32
CA LYS A 71 -13.68 -10.72 -21.51
C LYS A 71 -12.35 -10.35 -20.84
N ASP A 72 -11.44 -9.71 -21.56
CA ASP A 72 -10.17 -9.22 -21.00
C ASP A 72 -10.42 -8.20 -19.90
N LYS A 73 -11.32 -7.24 -20.14
CA LYS A 73 -11.72 -6.26 -19.16
C LYS A 73 -12.36 -6.90 -17.92
N GLN A 74 -13.17 -7.95 -18.08
CA GLN A 74 -13.72 -8.72 -16.96
C GLN A 74 -12.60 -9.34 -16.12
N GLY A 75 -11.62 -9.99 -16.76
CA GLY A 75 -10.47 -10.57 -16.08
C GLY A 75 -9.68 -9.53 -15.28
N PHE A 76 -9.50 -8.35 -15.84
CA PHE A 76 -8.84 -7.21 -15.15
C PHE A 76 -9.60 -6.76 -13.91
N ILE A 77 -10.92 -6.58 -14.03
CA ILE A 77 -11.78 -6.17 -12.91
C ILE A 77 -11.74 -7.21 -11.79
N GLU A 78 -11.93 -8.49 -12.12
CA GLU A 78 -11.91 -9.57 -11.11
C GLU A 78 -10.53 -9.71 -10.44
N GLY A 79 -9.44 -9.62 -11.20
CA GLY A 79 -8.09 -9.64 -10.67
C GLY A 79 -7.84 -8.47 -9.72
N ARG A 80 -8.28 -7.27 -10.07
CA ARG A 80 -8.13 -6.09 -9.22
C ARG A 80 -8.96 -6.18 -7.94
N ILE A 81 -10.17 -6.73 -8.01
CA ILE A 81 -11.00 -6.99 -6.83
C ILE A 81 -10.27 -7.92 -5.85
N ILE A 82 -9.75 -9.05 -6.34
CA ILE A 82 -9.02 -10.02 -5.51
C ILE A 82 -7.79 -9.38 -4.87
N GLU A 83 -7.04 -8.59 -5.64
CA GLU A 83 -5.86 -7.88 -5.17
C GLU A 83 -6.21 -6.92 -4.02
N ILE A 84 -7.22 -6.06 -4.21
CA ILE A 84 -7.63 -5.08 -3.19
C ILE A 84 -8.17 -5.77 -1.95
N GLU A 85 -8.98 -6.82 -2.10
CA GLU A 85 -9.49 -7.61 -0.97
C GLU A 85 -8.34 -8.23 -0.16
N GLY A 86 -7.34 -8.79 -0.84
CA GLY A 86 -6.14 -9.33 -0.19
C GLY A 86 -5.34 -8.26 0.55
N LYS A 87 -5.15 -7.09 -0.04
CA LYS A 87 -4.46 -5.96 0.59
C LYS A 87 -5.21 -5.45 1.81
N LEU A 88 -6.52 -5.24 1.71
CA LEU A 88 -7.33 -4.78 2.84
C LEU A 88 -7.40 -5.82 3.98
N ALA A 89 -7.41 -7.11 3.67
CA ALA A 89 -7.37 -8.18 4.67
C ALA A 89 -6.05 -8.23 5.44
N ALA A 90 -4.92 -7.91 4.78
CA ALA A 90 -3.60 -7.87 5.37
C ALA A 90 -3.20 -6.47 5.88
N ALA A 91 -4.06 -5.47 5.74
CA ALA A 91 -3.74 -4.09 6.02
C ALA A 91 -3.53 -3.81 7.50
N GLN A 92 -2.44 -3.10 7.79
CA GLN A 92 -2.26 -2.35 9.02
C GLN A 92 -2.52 -0.87 8.70
N VAL A 93 -3.67 -0.36 9.12
CA VAL A 93 -4.05 1.03 8.87
C VAL A 93 -3.40 1.94 9.91
N ILE A 94 -2.64 2.91 9.42
CA ILE A 94 -1.92 3.88 10.24
C ILE A 94 -2.52 5.26 10.00
N ASP A 95 -2.87 5.94 11.09
CA ASP A 95 -3.29 7.34 11.06
C ASP A 95 -2.05 8.21 11.32
N PRO A 96 -1.55 8.96 10.32
CA PRO A 96 -0.35 9.77 10.49
C PRO A 96 -0.48 10.79 11.61
N THR A 97 -1.65 11.34 11.84
CA THR A 97 -1.90 12.38 12.88
C THR A 97 -1.78 11.85 14.30
N ARG A 98 -1.79 10.53 14.48
CA ARG A 98 -1.68 9.84 15.76
C ARG A 98 -0.29 9.24 16.02
N LEU A 99 0.64 9.45 15.08
CA LEU A 99 2.01 8.99 15.25
C LEU A 99 2.76 9.83 16.28
N ASP A 100 3.48 9.15 17.15
CA ASP A 100 4.48 9.74 18.04
C ASP A 100 5.73 8.87 17.98
N ALA A 101 6.61 9.21 17.05
CA ALA A 101 7.86 8.48 16.82
C ALA A 101 9.09 9.26 17.29
N GLY A 102 8.91 10.30 18.13
CA GLY A 102 10.00 11.06 18.72
C GLY A 102 10.87 11.79 17.70
N GLY A 103 10.29 12.25 16.60
CA GLY A 103 11.01 12.96 15.52
C GLY A 103 11.66 12.04 14.47
N ARG A 104 11.48 10.73 14.58
CA ARG A 104 12.01 9.78 13.60
C ARG A 104 11.11 9.66 12.37
N VAL A 105 11.73 9.46 11.23
CA VAL A 105 11.04 9.14 9.99
C VAL A 105 10.50 7.71 10.06
N VAL A 106 9.19 7.57 9.99
CA VAL A 106 8.46 6.31 9.99
C VAL A 106 7.43 6.32 8.85
N PHE A 107 6.77 5.18 8.61
CA PHE A 107 5.64 5.12 7.68
C PHE A 107 4.56 6.16 8.07
N GLY A 108 4.08 6.93 7.10
CA GLY A 108 3.07 7.97 7.29
C GLY A 108 3.62 9.35 7.62
N SER A 109 4.91 9.47 8.01
CA SER A 109 5.52 10.78 8.29
C SER A 109 5.71 11.60 7.02
N THR A 110 5.63 12.93 7.19
CA THR A 110 5.96 13.92 6.16
C THR A 110 7.34 14.48 6.47
N VAL A 111 8.23 14.48 5.49
CA VAL A 111 9.64 14.84 5.63
C VAL A 111 9.97 15.97 4.69
N ASP A 112 10.54 17.05 5.23
CA ASP A 112 11.12 18.13 4.44
C ASP A 112 12.61 17.83 4.23
N LEU A 113 13.04 17.82 2.98
CA LEU A 113 14.38 17.47 2.55
C LEU A 113 15.02 18.61 1.78
N GLU A 114 16.34 18.75 1.92
CA GLU A 114 17.16 19.61 1.09
C GLU A 114 18.23 18.78 0.37
N GLU A 115 18.27 18.84 -0.96
CA GLU A 115 19.32 18.18 -1.74
C GLU A 115 20.63 18.92 -1.57
N GLU A 116 21.66 18.27 -1.02
CA GLU A 116 22.94 18.90 -0.69
C GLU A 116 23.65 19.52 -1.91
N ALA A 117 23.52 18.90 -3.09
CA ALA A 117 24.21 19.36 -4.29
C ALA A 117 23.60 20.63 -4.90
N SER A 118 22.28 20.80 -4.82
CA SER A 118 21.55 21.90 -5.48
C SER A 118 20.90 22.89 -4.52
N GLY A 119 20.76 22.53 -3.24
CA GLY A 119 19.97 23.27 -2.25
C GLY A 119 18.47 23.24 -2.53
N ALA A 120 18.00 22.36 -3.43
CA ALA A 120 16.59 22.23 -3.75
C ALA A 120 15.83 21.58 -2.60
N GLN A 121 14.75 22.23 -2.19
CA GLN A 121 13.89 21.69 -1.12
C GLN A 121 12.72 20.91 -1.71
N VAL A 122 12.42 19.77 -1.12
CA VAL A 122 11.29 18.91 -1.46
C VAL A 122 10.63 18.39 -0.21
N THR A 123 9.32 18.20 -0.28
CA THR A 123 8.53 17.62 0.82
C THR A 123 7.92 16.31 0.34
N TYR A 124 8.13 15.24 1.09
CA TYR A 124 7.57 13.92 0.81
C TYR A 124 6.84 13.36 2.01
N GLN A 125 5.71 12.70 1.75
CA GLN A 125 5.05 11.84 2.72
C GLN A 125 5.27 10.37 2.33
N ILE A 126 5.63 9.53 3.31
CA ILE A 126 5.85 8.09 3.10
C ILE A 126 4.51 7.38 3.26
N VAL A 127 4.05 6.75 2.18
CA VAL A 127 2.74 6.10 2.07
C VAL A 127 2.85 4.67 1.56
N GLY A 128 1.74 3.96 1.45
CA GLY A 128 1.69 2.64 0.83
C GLY A 128 1.92 2.69 -0.68
N ASP A 129 2.23 1.54 -1.28
CA ASP A 129 2.55 1.45 -2.71
C ASP A 129 1.40 1.93 -3.60
N ASP A 130 0.16 1.63 -3.22
CA ASP A 130 -1.04 2.05 -3.98
C ASP A 130 -1.39 3.54 -3.85
N GLU A 131 -0.83 4.21 -2.83
CA GLU A 131 -1.07 5.63 -2.58
C GLU A 131 -0.01 6.54 -3.22
N ALA A 132 1.10 5.95 -3.70
CA ALA A 132 2.24 6.71 -4.18
C ALA A 132 1.87 7.58 -5.40
N ASP A 133 2.12 8.86 -5.27
CA ASP A 133 1.98 9.85 -6.35
C ASP A 133 3.05 10.95 -6.17
N LEU A 134 4.12 10.83 -6.93
CA LEU A 134 5.25 11.76 -6.83
C LEU A 134 4.87 13.21 -7.13
N LYS A 135 3.83 13.43 -7.95
CA LYS A 135 3.35 14.79 -8.25
C LYS A 135 2.71 15.46 -7.04
N GLN A 136 2.17 14.65 -6.12
CA GLN A 136 1.59 15.09 -4.86
C GLN A 136 2.58 15.00 -3.69
N GLY A 137 3.83 14.62 -3.94
CA GLY A 137 4.82 14.42 -2.89
C GLY A 137 4.61 13.14 -2.08
N LEU A 138 3.85 12.17 -2.61
CA LEU A 138 3.60 10.89 -1.95
C LEU A 138 4.56 9.84 -2.48
N ILE A 139 5.46 9.37 -1.62
CA ILE A 139 6.44 8.34 -1.97
C ILE A 139 6.10 7.00 -1.34
N SER A 140 6.26 5.93 -2.12
CA SER A 140 6.06 4.57 -1.63
C SER A 140 7.09 4.21 -0.56
N ILE A 141 6.63 3.50 0.48
CA ILE A 141 7.51 2.91 1.51
C ILE A 141 8.57 1.97 0.90
N SER A 142 8.27 1.34 -0.24
CA SER A 142 9.20 0.47 -0.96
C SER A 142 10.20 1.21 -1.83
N SER A 143 10.03 2.53 -2.03
CA SER A 143 10.91 3.33 -2.86
C SER A 143 12.33 3.47 -2.25
N PRO A 144 13.39 3.61 -3.08
CA PRO A 144 14.75 3.78 -2.58
C PRO A 144 14.91 4.98 -1.63
N ILE A 145 14.23 6.09 -1.93
CA ILE A 145 14.30 7.30 -1.09
C ILE A 145 13.61 7.07 0.27
N ALA A 146 12.44 6.44 0.31
CA ALA A 146 11.76 6.15 1.57
C ALA A 146 12.60 5.21 2.44
N ARG A 147 13.21 4.18 1.86
CA ARG A 147 14.10 3.24 2.56
C ARG A 147 15.34 3.93 3.14
N ALA A 148 15.88 4.92 2.46
CA ALA A 148 17.03 5.69 2.94
C ALA A 148 16.64 6.64 4.09
N LEU A 149 15.39 7.09 4.14
CA LEU A 149 14.87 8.04 5.14
C LEU A 149 14.41 7.35 6.43
N ILE A 150 13.79 6.17 6.33
CA ILE A 150 13.19 5.46 7.48
C ILE A 150 14.21 5.29 8.60
N GLY A 151 13.80 5.67 9.83
CA GLY A 151 14.59 5.56 11.05
C GLY A 151 15.54 6.73 11.32
N LYS A 152 15.68 7.66 10.37
CA LYS A 152 16.48 8.88 10.52
C LYS A 152 15.68 10.01 11.19
N GLU A 153 16.38 11.07 11.58
CA GLU A 153 15.83 12.23 12.29
C GLU A 153 16.20 13.53 11.56
N ALA A 154 15.60 14.64 11.94
CA ALA A 154 15.99 15.95 11.44
C ALA A 154 17.49 16.22 11.73
N GLY A 155 18.21 16.72 10.75
CA GLY A 155 19.66 16.93 10.76
C GLY A 155 20.47 15.74 10.23
N ASP A 156 19.88 14.58 10.03
CA ASP A 156 20.54 13.44 9.39
C ASP A 156 20.61 13.61 7.87
N VAL A 157 21.59 12.96 7.24
CA VAL A 157 21.72 12.89 5.79
C VAL A 157 21.33 11.50 5.30
N ALA A 158 20.52 11.46 4.26
CA ALA A 158 20.11 10.25 3.57
C ALA A 158 20.74 10.18 2.18
N GLU A 159 21.45 9.10 1.90
CA GLU A 159 22.02 8.82 0.58
C GLU A 159 21.06 7.92 -0.21
N VAL A 160 20.68 8.37 -1.39
CA VAL A 160 19.75 7.67 -2.27
C VAL A 160 20.44 7.27 -3.56
N GLN A 161 20.41 6.00 -3.90
CA GLN A 161 20.86 5.49 -5.19
C GLN A 161 19.84 5.89 -6.27
N ALA A 162 20.23 6.77 -7.18
CA ALA A 162 19.43 7.20 -8.31
C ALA A 162 20.08 6.76 -9.63
N PRO A 163 19.35 6.70 -10.75
CA PRO A 163 19.92 6.33 -12.06
C PRO A 163 21.08 7.24 -12.51
N GLY A 164 21.10 8.49 -12.05
CA GLY A 164 22.17 9.46 -12.32
C GLY A 164 23.32 9.48 -11.33
N GLY A 165 23.34 8.55 -10.36
CA GLY A 165 24.32 8.49 -9.27
C GLY A 165 23.71 8.59 -7.88
N VAL A 166 24.56 8.71 -6.86
CA VAL A 166 24.12 8.92 -5.49
C VAL A 166 23.68 10.37 -5.29
N LYS A 167 22.50 10.55 -4.70
CA LYS A 167 22.00 11.86 -4.26
C LYS A 167 21.94 11.87 -2.74
N SER A 168 22.40 12.96 -2.15
CA SER A 168 22.37 13.18 -0.70
C SER A 168 21.30 14.21 -0.35
N TYR A 169 20.48 13.89 0.62
CA TYR A 169 19.44 14.76 1.15
C TYR A 169 19.61 14.93 2.64
N GLU A 170 19.68 16.19 3.10
CA GLU A 170 19.55 16.52 4.51
C GLU A 170 18.07 16.53 4.90
N ILE A 171 17.75 15.92 6.04
CA ILE A 171 16.41 15.95 6.62
C ILE A 171 16.28 17.25 7.41
N VAL A 172 15.46 18.17 6.91
CA VAL A 172 15.25 19.48 7.54
C VAL A 172 14.23 19.37 8.67
N ASP A 173 13.12 18.67 8.44
CA ASP A 173 12.06 18.50 9.43
C ASP A 173 11.30 17.19 9.21
N VAL A 174 10.71 16.66 10.30
CA VAL A 174 9.87 15.45 10.29
C VAL A 174 8.55 15.75 10.99
N ARG A 175 7.45 15.60 10.27
CA ARG A 175 6.10 15.89 10.77
C ARG A 175 5.20 14.67 10.66
N TYR A 176 4.23 14.60 11.56
CA TYR A 176 3.19 13.58 11.57
C TYR A 176 1.83 14.25 11.34
N GLN A 177 1.32 14.17 10.08
CA GLN A 177 0.07 14.87 9.67
C GLN A 177 -0.66 14.14 8.53
#